data_a39d73eb886c595772e9fd2a300de8b5
#
_entry.id   a39d73eb886c595772e9fd2a300de8b5
#
_cell.length_a   1.000
_cell.length_b   1.000
_cell.length_c   1.000
_cell.angle_alpha   90.00
_cell.angle_beta   90.00
_cell.angle_gamma   90.00
#
_symmetry.space_group_name_H-M   'P 1'
#
loop_
_entity.id
_entity.type
_entity.pdbx_description
1 polymer ?
#
loop_
_entity_poly.entity_id
_entity_poly.type
_entity_poly.pdbx_seq_one_letter_code
_entity_poly.pdbx_strand_id
1 'polypeptide(L)'
;MQLLMMAEIPSGPRFGQRRFASLREHLLAEIDALALELEEAAEATDSGQVPISARANYLRARDAYRRAQLATSLAGERDDLSAVADALRDCRTALESSRALLR
;
A
#
# COMPACT_ATOMS: atom_id res chain seq x y z
N MET A 1 -26.99 -11.33 -33.03
CA MET A 1 -26.61 -11.40 -32.33
C MET A 1 -26.23 -11.37 -31.58
N GLN A 2 -26.11 -11.17 -31.46
CA GLN A 2 -25.62 -11.26 -30.58
C GLN A 2 -25.23 -11.28 -29.73
N LEU A 3 -25.52 -11.32 -29.72
CA LEU A 3 -25.17 -11.51 -28.71
C LEU A 3 -24.57 -11.55 -28.14
N LEU A 4 -24.67 -11.76 -28.22
CA LEU A 4 -24.05 -11.95 -27.49
C LEU A 4 -23.53 -11.68 -26.82
N MET A 5 -23.43 -11.51 -26.74
CA MET A 5 -22.83 -11.17 -26.13
C MET A 5 -22.79 -11.28 -25.26
N MET A 6 -23.00 -11.31 -24.94
CA MET A 6 -22.96 -11.36 -24.05
C MET A 6 -22.79 -12.13 -23.40
N ALA A 7 -23.01 -12.43 -23.53
CA ALA A 7 -23.05 -13.43 -22.78
C ALA A 7 -21.91 -13.74 -22.08
N GLU A 8 -21.30 -13.57 -22.29
CA GLU A 8 -20.37 -13.74 -21.75
C GLU A 8 -20.17 -13.18 -20.73
N ILE A 9 -20.67 -12.87 -20.36
CA ILE A 9 -20.58 -12.30 -19.44
C ILE A 9 -20.55 -12.86 -18.46
N PRO A 10 -20.52 -12.92 -18.05
CA PRO A 10 -20.45 -13.23 -17.13
C PRO A 10 -19.99 -14.00 -16.50
N SER A 11 -19.55 -14.45 -16.63
CA SER A 11 -19.04 -15.36 -15.75
C SER A 11 -18.43 -14.75 -14.53
N GLY A 12 -18.69 -15.25 -13.35
CA GLY A 12 -18.16 -14.77 -12.11
C GLY A 12 -16.65 -14.78 -12.02
N PRO A 13 -15.98 -15.87 -12.45
CA PRO A 13 -14.51 -15.90 -12.37
C PRO A 13 -13.82 -14.78 -13.12
N ARG A 14 -14.31 -14.48 -14.31
CA ARG A 14 -13.72 -13.41 -15.11
C ARG A 14 -13.93 -12.05 -14.46
N PHE A 15 -15.11 -11.84 -13.90
CA PHE A 15 -15.44 -10.62 -13.23
C PHE A 15 -14.56 -10.46 -11.96
N GLY A 16 -14.36 -11.55 -11.23
CA GLY A 16 -13.52 -11.55 -10.07
C GLY A 16 -12.07 -11.24 -10.39
N GLN A 17 -11.59 -11.72 -11.51
CA GLN A 17 -10.22 -11.45 -11.94
C GLN A 17 -10.01 -9.98 -12.26
N ARG A 18 -11.00 -9.35 -12.86
CA ARG A 18 -10.91 -7.91 -13.14
C ARG A 18 -10.86 -7.10 -11.86
N ARG A 19 -11.66 -7.49 -10.88
CA ARG A 19 -11.64 -6.81 -9.59
C ARG A 19 -10.31 -6.97 -8.90
N PHE A 20 -9.75 -8.18 -8.95
CA PHE A 20 -8.44 -8.43 -8.38
C PHE A 20 -7.38 -7.55 -9.04
N ALA A 21 -7.36 -7.52 -10.38
CA ALA A 21 -6.36 -6.74 -11.11
C ALA A 21 -6.49 -5.25 -10.81
N SER A 22 -7.73 -4.74 -10.76
CA SER A 22 -7.97 -3.34 -10.47
C SER A 22 -7.54 -2.96 -9.06
N LEU A 23 -7.87 -3.80 -8.09
CA LEU A 23 -7.46 -3.57 -6.71
C LEU A 23 -5.94 -3.64 -6.57
N ARG A 24 -5.33 -4.60 -7.23
CA ARG A 24 -3.88 -4.73 -7.19
C ARG A 24 -3.19 -3.50 -7.78
N GLU A 25 -3.70 -2.99 -8.89
CA GLU A 25 -3.14 -1.77 -9.49
C GLU A 25 -3.28 -0.59 -8.55
N HIS A 26 -4.42 -0.48 -7.89
CA HIS A 26 -4.65 0.58 -6.92
C HIS A 26 -3.63 0.51 -5.78
N LEU A 27 -3.41 -0.69 -5.25
CA LEU A 27 -2.47 -0.87 -4.15
C LEU A 27 -1.02 -0.60 -4.58
N LEU A 28 -0.66 -0.98 -5.81
CA LEU A 28 0.67 -0.68 -6.34
C LEU A 28 0.88 0.82 -6.48
N ALA A 29 -0.15 1.55 -6.89
CA ALA A 29 -0.08 3.01 -6.99
C ALA A 29 0.10 3.63 -5.60
N GLU A 30 -0.57 3.08 -4.58
CA GLU A 30 -0.37 3.55 -3.21
C GLU A 30 1.04 3.28 -2.71
N ILE A 31 1.60 2.13 -3.04
CA ILE A 31 2.97 1.81 -2.67
C ILE A 31 3.92 2.84 -3.27
N ASP A 32 3.75 3.18 -4.54
CA ASP A 32 4.59 4.17 -5.20
C ASP A 32 4.45 5.54 -4.53
N ALA A 33 3.23 5.93 -4.20
CA ALA A 33 3.00 7.21 -3.54
C ALA A 33 3.66 7.25 -2.16
N LEU A 34 3.54 6.17 -1.40
CA LEU A 34 4.14 6.10 -0.07
C LEU A 34 5.66 6.07 -0.14
N ALA A 35 6.24 5.55 -1.22
CA ALA A 35 7.69 5.59 -1.38
C ALA A 35 8.21 7.02 -1.36
N LEU A 36 7.52 7.93 -2.05
CA LEU A 36 7.92 9.34 -2.06
C LEU A 36 7.75 9.98 -0.69
N GLU A 37 6.66 9.66 0.00
CA GLU A 37 6.44 10.19 1.34
C GLU A 37 7.49 9.69 2.33
N LEU A 38 7.93 8.43 2.16
CA LEU A 38 8.98 7.88 3.02
C LEU A 38 10.32 8.56 2.76
N GLU A 39 10.62 8.91 1.52
CA GLU A 39 11.84 9.65 1.21
C GLU A 39 11.85 11.01 1.89
N GLU A 40 10.72 11.71 1.83
CA GLU A 40 10.57 12.99 2.49
C GLU A 40 10.71 12.86 4.00
N ALA A 41 10.10 11.81 4.56
CA ALA A 41 10.18 11.57 6.00
C ALA A 41 11.61 11.20 6.41
N ALA A 42 12.32 10.46 5.57
CA ALA A 42 13.72 10.11 5.85
C ALA A 42 14.56 11.37 5.96
N GLU A 43 14.39 12.30 5.03
CA GLU A 43 15.13 13.56 5.08
C GLU A 43 14.77 14.37 6.32
N ALA A 44 13.49 14.42 6.64
CA ALA A 44 13.02 15.17 7.80
C ALA A 44 13.53 14.58 9.11
N THR A 45 13.69 13.25 9.20
CA THR A 45 14.14 12.61 10.44
C THR A 45 15.65 12.44 10.51
N ASP A 46 16.36 12.78 9.44
CA ASP A 46 17.82 12.67 9.40
C ASP A 46 18.54 13.88 9.99
N SER A 47 17.83 14.96 10.23
CA SER A 47 18.41 16.10 10.90
C SER A 47 18.68 15.72 12.36
N GLY A 48 19.74 16.21 12.94
CA GLY A 48 20.16 15.78 14.27
C GLY A 48 19.26 16.22 15.42
N GLN A 49 18.17 16.92 15.14
CA GLN A 49 17.32 17.50 16.20
C GLN A 49 15.89 16.97 16.17
N VAL A 50 15.73 15.75 15.72
CA VAL A 50 14.41 15.15 15.58
C VAL A 50 14.10 14.32 16.83
N PRO A 51 12.88 14.40 17.38
CA PRO A 51 12.50 13.55 18.50
C PRO A 51 12.70 12.08 18.20
N ILE A 52 13.14 11.32 19.19
CA ILE A 52 13.36 9.88 19.02
C ILE A 52 12.07 9.19 18.60
N SER A 53 10.93 9.63 19.15
CA SER A 53 9.63 9.04 18.79
C SER A 53 9.26 9.27 17.35
N ALA A 54 9.63 10.42 16.76
CA ALA A 54 9.38 10.68 15.35
C ALA A 54 10.20 9.73 14.49
N ARG A 55 11.45 9.52 14.84
CA ARG A 55 12.32 8.59 14.12
C ARG A 55 11.81 7.15 14.26
N ALA A 56 11.38 6.76 15.45
CA ALA A 56 10.82 5.42 15.68
C ALA A 56 9.59 5.19 14.82
N ASN A 57 8.71 6.18 14.71
CA ASN A 57 7.53 6.07 13.85
C ASN A 57 7.89 6.00 12.38
N TYR A 58 8.91 6.74 11.96
CA TYR A 58 9.41 6.64 10.58
C TYR A 58 9.91 5.22 10.29
N LEU A 59 10.69 4.63 11.21
CA LEU A 59 11.20 3.27 11.02
C LEU A 59 10.07 2.24 10.97
N ARG A 60 9.05 2.46 11.78
CA ARG A 60 7.86 1.61 11.74
C ARG A 60 7.15 1.71 10.39
N ALA A 61 7.04 2.93 9.88
CA ALA A 61 6.43 3.14 8.56
C ALA A 61 7.24 2.44 7.47
N ARG A 62 8.55 2.53 7.54
CA ARG A 62 9.42 1.88 6.56
C ARG A 62 9.27 0.36 6.59
N ASP A 63 9.18 -0.22 7.79
CA ASP A 63 8.96 -1.66 7.92
C ASP A 63 7.62 -2.08 7.35
N ALA A 64 6.57 -1.30 7.60
CA ALA A 64 5.24 -1.59 7.06
C ALA A 64 5.25 -1.50 5.54
N TYR A 65 5.97 -0.52 4.99
CA TYR A 65 6.10 -0.37 3.55
C TYR A 65 6.77 -1.60 2.93
N ARG A 66 7.84 -2.10 3.55
CA ARG A 66 8.53 -3.30 3.07
C ARG A 66 7.64 -4.52 3.13
N ARG A 67 6.82 -4.63 4.18
CA ARG A 67 5.85 -5.73 4.26
C ARG A 67 4.83 -5.63 3.15
N ALA A 68 4.39 -4.43 2.81
CA ALA A 68 3.45 -4.24 1.72
C ALA A 68 4.06 -4.67 0.38
N GLN A 69 5.31 -4.28 0.13
CA GLN A 69 5.99 -4.68 -1.09
C GLN A 69 6.11 -6.19 -1.20
N LEU A 70 6.53 -6.84 -0.12
CA LEU A 70 6.68 -8.29 -0.12
C LEU A 70 5.34 -8.98 -0.32
N ALA A 71 4.32 -8.54 0.42
CA ALA A 71 2.99 -9.12 0.30
C ALA A 71 2.44 -8.96 -1.11
N THR A 72 2.69 -7.82 -1.76
CA THR A 72 2.23 -7.60 -3.12
C THR A 72 2.89 -8.55 -4.10
N SER A 73 4.20 -8.80 -3.94
CA SER A 73 4.90 -9.68 -4.86
C SER A 73 4.49 -11.15 -4.68
N LEU A 74 3.96 -11.50 -3.51
CA LEU A 74 3.52 -12.86 -3.23
C LEU A 74 2.03 -13.05 -3.45
N ALA A 75 1.28 -11.98 -3.63
CA ALA A 75 -0.17 -12.05 -3.73
C ALA A 75 -0.60 -12.73 -5.04
N GLY A 76 -1.36 -13.81 -4.92
CA GLY A 76 -1.90 -14.52 -6.06
C GLY A 76 -3.42 -14.51 -6.11
N GLU A 77 -4.04 -14.08 -5.02
CA GLU A 77 -5.49 -14.09 -4.91
C GLU A 77 -5.95 -12.83 -4.18
N ARG A 78 -7.24 -12.57 -4.26
CA ARG A 78 -7.81 -11.38 -3.67
C ARG A 78 -7.58 -11.29 -2.16
N ASP A 79 -7.68 -12.43 -1.46
CA ASP A 79 -7.51 -12.44 -0.01
C ASP A 79 -6.09 -12.04 0.39
N ASP A 80 -5.12 -12.33 -0.48
CA ASP A 80 -3.74 -11.94 -0.23
C ASP A 80 -3.56 -10.43 -0.25
N LEU A 81 -4.43 -9.72 -0.98
CA LEU A 81 -4.35 -8.28 -1.06
C LEU A 81 -4.77 -7.59 0.23
N SER A 82 -5.52 -8.26 1.10
CA SER A 82 -5.88 -7.67 2.38
C SER A 82 -4.64 -7.44 3.24
N ALA A 83 -3.66 -8.32 3.17
CA ALA A 83 -2.41 -8.14 3.89
C ALA A 83 -1.65 -6.92 3.36
N VAL A 84 -1.68 -6.70 2.06
CA VAL A 84 -1.08 -5.51 1.45
C VAL A 84 -1.78 -4.26 1.96
N ALA A 85 -3.10 -4.24 1.92
CA ALA A 85 -3.88 -3.10 2.37
C ALA A 85 -3.62 -2.78 3.85
N ASP A 86 -3.54 -3.81 4.68
CA ASP A 86 -3.26 -3.63 6.10
C ASP A 86 -1.86 -3.04 6.33
N ALA A 87 -0.86 -3.55 5.60
CA ALA A 87 0.49 -3.03 5.72
C ALA A 87 0.57 -1.58 5.26
N LEU A 88 -0.14 -1.21 4.20
CA LEU A 88 -0.17 0.17 3.72
C LEU A 88 -0.85 1.09 4.74
N ARG A 89 -1.90 0.61 5.39
CA ARG A 89 -2.57 1.39 6.44
C ARG A 89 -1.61 1.62 7.60
N ASP A 90 -0.88 0.59 8.02
CA ASP A 90 0.09 0.72 9.09
C ASP A 90 1.18 1.73 8.73
N CYS A 91 1.65 1.66 7.49
CA CYS A 91 2.65 2.60 6.99
C CYS A 91 2.14 4.04 7.06
N ARG A 92 0.93 4.26 6.58
CA ARG A 92 0.34 5.60 6.56
C ARG A 92 0.14 6.14 7.96
N THR A 93 -0.35 5.29 8.87
CA THR A 93 -0.57 5.69 10.25
C THR A 93 0.74 6.07 10.92
N ALA A 94 1.79 5.27 10.71
CA ALA A 94 3.10 5.56 11.30
C ALA A 94 3.70 6.84 10.73
N LEU A 95 3.52 7.09 9.42
CA LEU A 95 3.99 8.34 8.81
C LEU A 95 3.29 9.55 9.38
N GLU A 96 1.97 9.46 9.57
CA GLU A 96 1.21 10.55 10.15
C GLU A 96 1.67 10.84 11.59
N SER A 97 1.92 9.78 12.34
CA SER A 97 2.42 9.93 13.71
C SER A 97 3.78 10.59 13.73
N SER A 98 4.66 10.18 12.82
CA SER A 98 5.99 10.77 12.71
C SER A 98 5.89 12.27 12.39
N ARG A 99 5.05 12.61 11.41
CA ARG A 99 4.87 14.00 11.00
C ARG A 99 4.30 14.87 12.11
N ALA A 100 3.36 14.34 12.87
CA ALA A 100 2.76 15.07 13.98
C ALA A 100 3.82 15.43 15.03
N LEU A 101 4.80 14.55 15.24
CA LEU A 101 5.86 14.79 16.19
C LEU A 101 6.93 15.77 15.68
N LEU A 102 6.92 16.04 14.38
CA LEU A 102 7.87 16.98 13.77
C LEU A 102 7.32 18.40 13.67
N ARG A 103 6.05 18.62 13.98
CA ARG A 103 5.43 19.95 13.90
C ARG A 103 5.72 20.82 15.10
#